data_bf23081a64e3b29c77404aa2de942d70
#
_entry.id   bf23081a64e3b29c77404aa2de942d70
#
_cell.length_a   1.000
_cell.length_b   1.000
_cell.length_c   1.000
_cell.angle_alpha   90.00
_cell.angle_beta   90.00
_cell.angle_gamma   90.00
#
_symmetry.space_group_name_H-M   'P 1'
#
loop_
_entity.id
_entity.type
_entity.pdbx_description
1 polymer ?
#
loop_
_entity_poly.entity_id
_entity_poly.type
_entity_poly.pdbx_seq_one_letter_code
_entity_poly.pdbx_strand_id
1 'polypeptide(L)'
;MEKARKSITALAGLAPKTALLKTGNALKEVPITELKEADVIVVKPNTKIAADGIVINGNGSVNQAHITGESIPVDKVPVEDAGISIAEANKLAATYRVFAGTINGNGSLEIKVTRLAADSTISRIVKMVNEAQTQKSPTQRFTDKFEKYFVPAVLILVVLLCFSFVIIDEPFSKSFYRAMSV
;
A
#
# COMPACT_ATOMS: atom_id res chain seq x y z
N MET A 1 -6.66 12.42 -6.58
CA MET A 1 -6.68 11.16 -5.80
C MET A 1 -6.37 9.90 -6.64
N GLU A 2 -6.80 9.83 -7.88
CA GLU A 2 -6.59 8.66 -8.76
C GLU A 2 -5.11 8.37 -9.12
N LYS A 3 -4.28 9.40 -9.30
CA LYS A 3 -2.84 9.25 -9.56
C LYS A 3 -2.08 8.55 -8.44
N ALA A 4 -2.36 8.91 -7.18
CA ALA A 4 -1.71 8.28 -6.02
C ALA A 4 -2.12 6.80 -5.89
N ARG A 5 -3.38 6.48 -6.16
CA ARG A 5 -3.89 5.10 -6.17
C ARG A 5 -3.23 4.25 -7.25
N LYS A 6 -3.04 4.78 -8.46
CA LYS A 6 -2.31 4.11 -9.55
C LYS A 6 -0.85 3.83 -9.18
N SER A 7 -0.15 4.80 -8.56
CA SER A 7 1.24 4.62 -8.13
C SER A 7 1.37 3.54 -7.04
N ILE A 8 0.43 3.48 -6.09
CA ILE A 8 0.42 2.49 -5.01
C ILE A 8 0.10 1.09 -5.55
N THR A 9 -0.86 0.97 -6.50
CA THR A 9 -1.17 -0.30 -7.15
C THR A 9 0.02 -0.81 -7.98
N ALA A 10 0.79 0.10 -8.59
CA ALA A 10 2.03 -0.24 -9.28
C ALA A 10 3.10 -0.82 -8.34
N LEU A 11 3.19 -0.35 -7.09
CA LEU A 11 4.09 -0.92 -6.08
C LEU A 11 3.71 -2.35 -5.69
N ALA A 12 2.42 -2.66 -5.58
CA ALA A 12 1.94 -4.02 -5.32
C ALA A 12 2.31 -5.00 -6.45
N GLY A 13 2.46 -4.52 -7.69
CA GLY A 13 2.91 -5.30 -8.85
C GLY A 13 4.43 -5.48 -8.96
N LEU A 14 5.23 -4.95 -8.03
CA LEU A 14 6.69 -5.07 -8.09
C LEU A 14 7.16 -6.48 -7.73
N ALA A 15 6.50 -7.20 -6.84
CA ALA A 15 6.86 -8.58 -6.51
C ALA A 15 6.56 -9.53 -7.70
N PRO A 16 7.41 -10.54 -7.96
CA PRO A 16 7.13 -11.55 -8.97
C PRO A 16 5.96 -12.43 -8.51
N LYS A 17 5.33 -13.13 -9.46
CA LYS A 17 4.20 -14.02 -9.14
C LYS A 17 4.66 -15.41 -8.68
N THR A 18 5.87 -15.80 -9.00
CA THR A 18 6.46 -17.10 -8.70
C THR A 18 7.81 -16.95 -8.03
N ALA A 19 8.25 -17.97 -7.32
CA ALA A 19 9.55 -18.09 -6.69
C ALA A 19 10.18 -19.46 -6.96
N LEU A 20 11.50 -19.54 -6.94
CA LEU A 20 12.23 -20.80 -7.02
C LEU A 20 12.45 -21.33 -5.59
N LEU A 21 11.60 -22.25 -5.15
CA LEU A 21 11.72 -22.92 -3.86
C LEU A 21 12.81 -24.00 -3.93
N LYS A 22 13.71 -23.98 -2.96
CA LYS A 22 14.76 -24.99 -2.80
C LYS A 22 14.29 -26.07 -1.81
N THR A 23 14.16 -27.30 -2.29
CA THR A 23 13.82 -28.45 -1.45
C THR A 23 14.95 -29.47 -1.55
N GLY A 24 15.84 -29.48 -0.56
CA GLY A 24 17.09 -30.25 -0.65
C GLY A 24 17.96 -29.74 -1.82
N ASN A 25 18.22 -30.61 -2.79
CA ASN A 25 18.98 -30.23 -4.00
C ASN A 25 18.10 -29.88 -5.21
N ALA A 26 16.78 -29.99 -5.08
CA ALA A 26 15.86 -29.66 -6.17
C ALA A 26 15.37 -28.22 -6.09
N LEU A 27 15.23 -27.58 -7.26
CA LEU A 27 14.62 -26.28 -7.40
C LEU A 27 13.25 -26.45 -8.06
N LYS A 28 12.21 -25.97 -7.41
CA LYS A 28 10.83 -26.00 -7.93
C LYS A 28 10.28 -24.59 -8.03
N GLU A 29 9.72 -24.24 -9.17
CA GLU A 29 9.00 -23.00 -9.29
C GLU A 29 7.61 -23.14 -8.67
N VAL A 30 7.29 -22.25 -7.72
CA VAL A 30 6.02 -22.23 -6.98
C VAL A 30 5.42 -20.83 -6.98
N PRO A 31 4.10 -20.69 -6.94
CA PRO A 31 3.44 -19.41 -6.71
C PRO A 31 3.89 -18.82 -5.35
N ILE A 32 4.06 -17.50 -5.27
CA ILE A 32 4.46 -16.83 -4.01
C ILE A 32 3.46 -17.04 -2.88
N THR A 33 2.21 -17.35 -3.21
CA THR A 33 1.14 -17.65 -2.25
C THR A 33 1.30 -18.99 -1.54
N GLU A 34 2.08 -19.89 -2.10
CA GLU A 34 2.39 -21.21 -1.52
C GLU A 34 3.63 -21.20 -0.61
N LEU A 35 4.42 -20.10 -0.63
CA LEU A 35 5.58 -19.95 0.22
C LEU A 35 5.17 -19.93 1.70
N LYS A 36 6.01 -20.53 2.52
CA LYS A 36 5.87 -20.56 3.99
C LYS A 36 7.05 -19.84 4.64
N GLU A 37 6.86 -19.43 5.89
CA GLU A 37 7.96 -18.94 6.69
C GLU A 37 9.03 -20.04 6.86
N ALA A 38 10.28 -19.63 6.87
CA ALA A 38 11.45 -20.48 6.87
C ALA A 38 11.74 -21.27 5.58
N ASP A 39 10.91 -21.19 4.54
CA ASP A 39 11.24 -21.71 3.22
C ASP A 39 12.52 -21.06 2.68
N VAL A 40 13.29 -21.83 1.90
CA VAL A 40 14.48 -21.32 1.22
C VAL A 40 14.18 -21.12 -0.26
N ILE A 41 14.32 -19.89 -0.72
CA ILE A 41 14.16 -19.54 -2.13
C ILE A 41 15.50 -19.16 -2.76
N VAL A 42 15.67 -19.48 -4.04
CA VAL A 42 16.85 -19.13 -4.83
C VAL A 42 16.49 -17.97 -5.77
N VAL A 43 17.28 -16.89 -5.67
CA VAL A 43 17.10 -15.70 -6.53
C VAL A 43 18.30 -15.59 -7.47
N LYS A 44 18.02 -15.70 -8.75
CA LYS A 44 19.02 -15.60 -9.81
C LYS A 44 19.45 -14.14 -10.04
N PRO A 45 20.61 -13.90 -10.68
CA PRO A 45 21.00 -12.55 -11.11
C PRO A 45 19.93 -11.87 -11.94
N ASN A 46 19.79 -10.56 -11.78
CA ASN A 46 18.84 -9.68 -12.50
C ASN A 46 17.36 -10.11 -12.36
N THR A 47 17.01 -10.85 -11.31
CA THR A 47 15.62 -11.23 -11.04
C THR A 47 15.08 -10.54 -9.80
N LYS A 48 13.75 -10.44 -9.73
CA LYS A 48 13.05 -9.85 -8.58
C LYS A 48 13.00 -10.83 -7.42
N ILE A 49 13.15 -10.31 -6.22
CA ILE A 49 13.02 -11.07 -4.97
C ILE A 49 11.54 -11.27 -4.65
N ALA A 50 11.15 -12.51 -4.34
CA ALA A 50 9.73 -12.89 -4.22
C ALA A 50 9.15 -12.65 -2.82
N ALA A 51 9.98 -12.68 -1.77
CA ALA A 51 9.54 -12.56 -0.38
C ALA A 51 10.58 -11.81 0.46
N ASP A 52 10.15 -11.25 1.59
CA ASP A 52 11.07 -10.69 2.58
C ASP A 52 11.83 -11.83 3.26
N GLY A 53 13.13 -11.65 3.47
CA GLY A 53 13.94 -12.68 4.08
C GLY A 53 15.35 -12.23 4.43
N ILE A 54 16.15 -13.23 4.82
CA ILE A 54 17.58 -13.07 5.08
C ILE A 54 18.40 -13.92 4.12
N VAL A 55 19.55 -13.41 3.73
CA VAL A 55 20.49 -14.14 2.87
C VAL A 55 21.21 -15.21 3.73
N ILE A 56 21.09 -16.47 3.34
CA ILE A 56 21.75 -17.60 4.03
C ILE A 56 22.91 -18.16 3.22
N ASN A 57 22.95 -17.89 1.91
CA ASN A 57 24.06 -18.32 1.05
C ASN A 57 24.15 -17.39 -0.18
N GLY A 58 25.35 -17.25 -0.72
CA GLY A 58 25.65 -16.40 -1.86
C GLY A 58 25.96 -14.94 -1.49
N ASN A 59 26.55 -14.22 -2.43
CA ASN A 59 26.87 -12.80 -2.32
C ASN A 59 26.35 -12.09 -3.55
N GLY A 60 25.93 -10.84 -3.39
CA GLY A 60 25.42 -10.02 -4.48
C GLY A 60 25.12 -8.61 -4.05
N SER A 61 24.62 -7.82 -4.97
CA SER A 61 24.08 -6.48 -4.68
C SER A 61 22.61 -6.44 -5.00
N VAL A 62 21.80 -5.77 -4.18
CA VAL A 62 20.36 -5.68 -4.36
C VAL A 62 19.95 -4.22 -4.49
N ASN A 63 19.28 -3.88 -5.59
CA ASN A 63 18.67 -2.58 -5.77
C ASN A 63 17.36 -2.51 -4.98
N GLN A 64 17.35 -1.67 -3.96
CA GLN A 64 16.23 -1.46 -3.04
C GLN A 64 15.57 -0.08 -3.21
N ALA A 65 15.90 0.66 -4.26
CA ALA A 65 15.46 2.05 -4.48
C ALA A 65 13.94 2.24 -4.36
N HIS A 66 13.16 1.25 -4.79
CA HIS A 66 11.69 1.30 -4.71
C HIS A 66 11.12 1.23 -3.28
N ILE A 67 11.93 0.79 -2.30
CA ILE A 67 11.52 0.65 -0.90
C ILE A 67 12.18 1.69 -0.01
N THR A 68 13.51 1.85 -0.14
CA THR A 68 14.29 2.75 0.72
C THR A 68 14.41 4.16 0.15
N GLY A 69 14.18 4.34 -1.15
CA GLY A 69 14.43 5.58 -1.87
C GLY A 69 15.90 5.81 -2.21
N GLU A 70 16.81 4.93 -1.78
CA GLU A 70 18.23 5.03 -2.05
C GLU A 70 18.57 4.38 -3.40
N SER A 71 19.19 5.13 -4.29
CA SER A 71 19.54 4.66 -5.64
C SER A 71 20.77 3.73 -5.66
N ILE A 72 21.54 3.67 -4.57
CA ILE A 72 22.74 2.85 -4.49
C ILE A 72 22.35 1.43 -4.11
N PRO A 73 22.75 0.41 -4.90
CA PRO A 73 22.52 -0.99 -4.52
C PRO A 73 23.24 -1.34 -3.20
N VAL A 74 22.61 -2.14 -2.39
CA VAL A 74 23.14 -2.60 -1.11
C VAL A 74 23.78 -3.96 -1.29
N ASP A 75 25.05 -4.10 -0.90
CA ASP A 75 25.73 -5.38 -0.91
C ASP A 75 25.12 -6.34 0.11
N LYS A 76 24.93 -7.60 -0.32
CA LYS A 76 24.33 -8.66 0.45
C LYS A 76 25.35 -9.75 0.71
N VAL A 77 25.44 -10.14 1.97
CA VAL A 77 26.27 -11.26 2.43
C VAL A 77 25.42 -12.22 3.26
N PRO A 78 25.76 -13.49 3.31
CA PRO A 78 25.04 -14.47 4.11
C PRO A 78 25.20 -14.18 5.60
N VAL A 79 24.17 -14.52 6.39
CA VAL A 79 24.26 -14.55 7.85
C VAL A 79 25.20 -15.68 8.30
N GLU A 80 25.89 -15.48 9.41
CA GLU A 80 26.79 -16.51 9.98
C GLU A 80 26.00 -17.71 10.49
N ASP A 81 24.81 -17.48 11.08
CA ASP A 81 23.94 -18.55 11.57
C ASP A 81 22.60 -18.55 10.80
N ALA A 82 22.44 -19.52 9.92
CA ALA A 82 21.18 -19.73 9.19
C ALA A 82 20.03 -20.24 10.10
N GLY A 83 20.32 -20.68 11.32
CA GLY A 83 19.35 -21.14 12.32
C GLY A 83 18.63 -20.01 13.06
N ILE A 84 19.06 -18.76 12.86
CA ILE A 84 18.50 -17.58 13.52
C ILE A 84 16.97 -17.55 13.45
N SER A 85 16.33 -17.15 14.54
CA SER A 85 14.86 -17.01 14.61
C SER A 85 14.35 -15.88 13.72
N ILE A 86 13.11 -15.98 13.26
CA ILE A 86 12.48 -14.92 12.42
C ILE A 86 12.43 -13.58 13.15
N ALA A 87 12.22 -13.58 14.46
CA ALA A 87 12.18 -12.38 15.28
C ALA A 87 13.54 -11.65 15.32
N GLU A 88 14.62 -12.40 15.42
CA GLU A 88 15.99 -11.90 15.40
C GLU A 88 16.42 -11.49 14.00
N ALA A 89 16.03 -12.25 12.98
CA ALA A 89 16.26 -11.95 11.57
C ALA A 89 15.76 -10.55 11.19
N ASN A 90 14.64 -10.12 11.76
CA ASN A 90 14.08 -8.80 11.51
C ASN A 90 14.90 -7.63 12.10
N LYS A 91 15.80 -7.90 13.03
CA LYS A 91 16.67 -6.91 13.69
C LYS A 91 18.06 -6.82 13.06
N LEU A 92 18.39 -7.71 12.14
CA LEU A 92 19.69 -7.73 11.47
C LEU A 92 19.95 -6.47 10.64
N ALA A 93 21.21 -6.18 10.37
CA ALA A 93 21.63 -5.11 9.49
C ALA A 93 21.06 -5.28 8.07
N ALA A 94 20.96 -4.17 7.33
CA ALA A 94 20.44 -4.16 5.96
C ALA A 94 21.21 -5.11 5.01
N THR A 95 22.48 -5.35 5.28
CA THR A 95 23.38 -6.23 4.50
C THR A 95 22.90 -7.68 4.47
N TYR A 96 22.22 -8.14 5.51
CA TYR A 96 21.71 -9.51 5.61
C TYR A 96 20.26 -9.67 5.15
N ARG A 97 19.51 -8.57 5.09
CA ARG A 97 18.08 -8.60 4.81
C ARG A 97 17.77 -8.22 3.37
N VAL A 98 16.76 -8.87 2.82
CA VAL A 98 16.21 -8.55 1.50
C VAL A 98 14.70 -8.36 1.59
N PHE A 99 14.14 -7.64 0.63
CA PHE A 99 12.74 -7.30 0.60
C PHE A 99 12.09 -7.73 -0.72
N ALA A 100 10.84 -8.18 -0.63
CA ALA A 100 10.04 -8.51 -1.81
C ALA A 100 9.96 -7.33 -2.79
N GLY A 101 10.02 -7.62 -4.09
CA GLY A 101 9.95 -6.60 -5.15
C GLY A 101 11.25 -5.86 -5.42
N THR A 102 12.31 -6.06 -4.62
CA THR A 102 13.66 -5.55 -4.95
C THR A 102 14.32 -6.41 -6.03
N ILE A 103 15.35 -5.88 -6.67
CA ILE A 103 16.01 -6.55 -7.80
C ILE A 103 17.41 -6.98 -7.36
N ASN A 104 17.66 -8.30 -7.45
CA ASN A 104 19.00 -8.84 -7.28
C ASN A 104 19.85 -8.42 -8.49
N GLY A 105 21.00 -7.82 -8.26
CA GLY A 105 21.91 -7.42 -9.34
C GLY A 105 22.72 -8.60 -9.84
N ASN A 106 23.84 -8.83 -9.19
CA ASN A 106 24.78 -9.89 -9.55
C ASN A 106 24.78 -11.00 -8.49
N GLY A 107 25.25 -12.17 -8.88
CA GLY A 107 25.30 -13.35 -8.02
C GLY A 107 23.94 -14.03 -7.83
N SER A 108 23.98 -15.27 -7.34
CA SER A 108 22.80 -16.02 -6.95
C SER A 108 22.69 -15.98 -5.43
N LEU A 109 21.51 -15.69 -4.91
CA LEU A 109 21.24 -15.58 -3.48
C LEU A 109 20.30 -16.69 -3.04
N GLU A 110 20.62 -17.37 -1.94
CA GLU A 110 19.67 -18.23 -1.22
C GLU A 110 19.11 -17.45 -0.05
N ILE A 111 17.81 -17.33 0.00
CA ILE A 111 17.10 -16.49 0.95
C ILE A 111 16.15 -17.34 1.77
N LYS A 112 16.29 -17.28 3.10
CA LYS A 112 15.32 -17.85 4.05
C LYS A 112 14.19 -16.86 4.23
N VAL A 113 12.98 -17.26 3.89
CA VAL A 113 11.77 -16.42 3.99
C VAL A 113 11.46 -16.11 5.45
N THR A 114 11.32 -14.85 5.77
CA THR A 114 10.96 -14.37 7.13
C THR A 114 9.56 -13.77 7.19
N ARG A 115 8.99 -13.40 6.05
CA ARG A 115 7.61 -12.89 5.95
C ARG A 115 6.98 -13.33 4.65
N LEU A 116 5.72 -13.68 4.73
CA LEU A 116 4.92 -14.05 3.57
C LEU A 116 4.63 -12.84 2.67
N ALA A 117 4.30 -13.08 1.42
CA ALA A 117 3.99 -12.03 0.45
C ALA A 117 2.87 -11.07 0.91
N ALA A 118 1.85 -11.61 1.61
CA ALA A 118 0.74 -10.80 2.16
C ALA A 118 1.20 -9.83 3.26
N ASP A 119 2.20 -10.21 4.06
CA ASP A 119 2.74 -9.43 5.17
C ASP A 119 4.09 -8.79 4.86
N SER A 120 4.49 -8.80 3.58
CA SER A 120 5.74 -8.19 3.12
C SER A 120 5.80 -6.70 3.45
N THR A 121 6.99 -6.16 3.51
CA THR A 121 7.24 -4.74 3.75
C THR A 121 6.48 -3.85 2.75
N ILE A 122 6.45 -4.22 1.47
CA ILE A 122 5.67 -3.51 0.44
C ILE A 122 4.18 -3.57 0.73
N SER A 123 3.63 -4.76 1.03
CA SER A 123 2.20 -4.93 1.33
C SER A 123 1.76 -4.07 2.51
N ARG A 124 2.60 -3.97 3.55
CA ARG A 124 2.37 -3.10 4.71
C ARG A 124 2.37 -1.62 4.36
N ILE A 125 3.33 -1.17 3.54
CA ILE A 125 3.39 0.22 3.07
C ILE A 125 2.11 0.56 2.28
N VAL A 126 1.73 -0.29 1.33
CA VAL A 126 0.50 -0.12 0.53
C VAL A 126 -0.74 -0.04 1.43
N LYS A 127 -0.84 -0.91 2.44
CA LYS A 127 -1.95 -0.90 3.40
C LYS A 127 -1.99 0.38 4.21
N MET A 128 -0.87 0.81 4.80
CA MET A 128 -0.79 2.06 5.57
C MET A 128 -1.18 3.29 4.74
N VAL A 129 -0.72 3.38 3.50
CA VAL A 129 -1.07 4.51 2.62
C VAL A 129 -2.54 4.48 2.24
N ASN A 130 -3.12 3.30 1.96
CA ASN A 130 -4.55 3.17 1.70
C ASN A 130 -5.40 3.55 2.92
N GLU A 131 -5.00 3.14 4.12
CA GLU A 131 -5.67 3.50 5.37
C GLU A 131 -5.61 5.01 5.63
N ALA A 132 -4.44 5.62 5.44
CA ALA A 132 -4.27 7.08 5.57
C ALA A 132 -5.14 7.86 4.58
N GLN A 133 -5.33 7.35 3.35
CA GLN A 133 -6.19 7.98 2.34
C GLN A 133 -7.68 7.76 2.60
N THR A 134 -8.05 6.65 3.26
CA THR A 134 -9.47 6.34 3.52
C THR A 134 -9.98 7.08 4.75
N GLN A 135 -9.11 7.57 5.60
CA GLN A 135 -9.49 8.43 6.72
C GLN A 135 -9.85 9.83 6.22
N LYS A 136 -11.12 9.99 5.80
CA LYS A 136 -11.67 11.35 5.59
C LYS A 136 -11.46 12.16 6.86
N SER A 137 -10.87 13.34 6.71
CA SER A 137 -10.71 14.28 7.82
C SER A 137 -12.04 14.43 8.58
N PRO A 138 -12.03 14.52 9.93
CA PRO A 138 -13.23 14.81 10.70
C PRO A 138 -13.98 16.03 10.17
N THR A 139 -13.27 17.05 9.70
CA THR A 139 -13.82 18.26 9.07
C THR A 139 -14.58 17.95 7.79
N GLN A 140 -14.05 17.07 6.92
CA GLN A 140 -14.76 16.67 5.70
C GLN A 140 -16.05 15.90 6.01
N ARG A 141 -16.04 15.03 7.01
CA ARG A 141 -17.24 14.29 7.45
C ARG A 141 -18.31 15.24 7.99
N PHE A 142 -17.89 16.29 8.71
CA PHE A 142 -18.79 17.31 9.20
C PHE A 142 -19.40 18.12 8.05
N THR A 143 -18.57 18.54 7.09
CA THR A 143 -19.03 19.28 5.91
C THR A 143 -20.00 18.45 5.05
N ASP A 144 -19.67 17.18 4.76
CA ASP A 144 -20.55 16.27 4.02
C ASP A 144 -21.91 16.10 4.72
N LYS A 145 -21.91 16.00 6.07
CA LYS A 145 -23.12 15.85 6.87
C LYS A 145 -23.94 17.14 6.93
N PHE A 146 -23.27 18.28 7.05
CA PHE A 146 -23.89 19.61 7.05
C PHE A 146 -24.56 19.88 5.70
N GLU A 147 -23.84 19.68 4.59
CA GLU A 147 -24.36 19.87 3.24
C GLU A 147 -25.60 19.00 2.97
N LYS A 148 -25.58 17.74 3.42
CA LYS A 148 -26.69 16.80 3.23
C LYS A 148 -28.00 17.23 3.88
N TYR A 149 -27.96 17.96 4.98
CA TYR A 149 -29.16 18.43 5.69
C TYR A 149 -29.45 19.90 5.43
N PHE A 150 -28.42 20.72 5.36
CA PHE A 150 -28.57 22.17 5.19
C PHE A 150 -29.12 22.54 3.82
N VAL A 151 -28.58 21.97 2.75
CA VAL A 151 -29.03 22.29 1.38
C VAL A 151 -30.50 21.95 1.18
N PRO A 152 -31.03 20.77 1.52
CA PRO A 152 -32.47 20.50 1.41
C PRO A 152 -33.33 21.40 2.29
N ALA A 153 -32.86 21.73 3.50
CA ALA A 153 -33.60 22.62 4.41
C ALA A 153 -33.75 24.01 3.84
N VAL A 154 -32.69 24.57 3.27
CA VAL A 154 -32.73 25.89 2.59
C VAL A 154 -33.64 25.84 1.38
N LEU A 155 -33.59 24.78 0.56
CA LEU A 155 -34.50 24.64 -0.59
C LEU A 155 -35.95 24.58 -0.17
N ILE A 156 -36.30 23.86 0.89
CA ILE A 156 -37.66 23.80 1.43
C ILE A 156 -38.08 25.19 1.94
N LEU A 157 -37.18 25.90 2.64
CA LEU A 157 -37.46 27.26 3.12
C LEU A 157 -37.74 28.22 1.98
N VAL A 158 -36.92 28.20 0.91
CA VAL A 158 -37.12 29.03 -0.29
C VAL A 158 -38.47 28.74 -0.95
N VAL A 159 -38.84 27.45 -1.08
CA VAL A 159 -40.14 27.07 -1.63
C VAL A 159 -41.29 27.60 -0.76
N LEU A 160 -41.21 27.46 0.57
CA LEU A 160 -42.23 27.97 1.49
C LEU A 160 -42.35 29.49 1.41
N LEU A 161 -41.23 30.23 1.32
CA LEU A 161 -41.22 31.66 1.15
C LEU A 161 -41.82 32.08 -0.20
N CYS A 162 -41.56 31.34 -1.26
CA CYS A 162 -42.13 31.57 -2.57
C CYS A 162 -43.66 31.45 -2.58
N PHE A 163 -44.21 30.49 -1.81
CA PHE A 163 -45.66 30.28 -1.64
C PHE A 163 -46.30 31.18 -0.57
N SER A 164 -45.52 32.00 0.13
CA SER A 164 -46.03 32.87 1.20
C SER A 164 -47.07 33.91 0.70
N PHE A 165 -47.10 34.21 -0.62
CA PHE A 165 -48.11 35.11 -1.20
C PHE A 165 -49.54 34.61 -1.00
N VAL A 166 -49.76 33.30 -0.89
CA VAL A 166 -51.08 32.70 -0.65
C VAL A 166 -51.61 32.98 0.75
N ILE A 167 -50.70 33.16 1.73
CA ILE A 167 -51.05 33.34 3.15
C ILE A 167 -51.13 34.83 3.52
N ILE A 168 -50.29 35.69 2.91
CA ILE A 168 -50.08 37.08 3.35
C ILE A 168 -50.78 38.08 2.41
N ASP A 169 -51.47 37.60 1.35
CA ASP A 169 -52.19 38.41 0.38
C ASP A 169 -51.34 39.51 -0.32
N GLU A 170 -50.02 39.23 -0.44
CA GLU A 170 -49.08 40.10 -1.13
C GLU A 170 -48.85 39.64 -2.59
N PRO A 171 -48.50 40.57 -3.55
CA PRO A 171 -48.23 40.18 -4.92
C PRO A 171 -47.02 39.23 -5.01
N PHE A 172 -47.12 38.21 -5.86
CA PHE A 172 -46.11 37.17 -6.08
C PHE A 172 -44.68 37.72 -6.25
N SER A 173 -44.52 38.86 -6.90
CA SER A 173 -43.22 39.50 -7.12
C SER A 173 -42.48 39.81 -5.80
N LYS A 174 -43.15 40.27 -4.76
CA LYS A 174 -42.55 40.57 -3.46
C LYS A 174 -42.13 39.32 -2.73
N SER A 175 -42.92 38.25 -2.75
CA SER A 175 -42.60 36.96 -2.13
C SER A 175 -41.42 36.29 -2.85
N PHE A 176 -41.34 36.41 -4.17
CA PHE A 176 -40.24 35.93 -4.96
C PHE A 176 -38.92 36.65 -4.65
N TYR A 177 -38.93 38.00 -4.56
CA TYR A 177 -37.73 38.74 -4.15
C TYR A 177 -37.29 38.43 -2.73
N ARG A 178 -38.20 38.17 -1.79
CA ARG A 178 -37.90 37.75 -0.43
C ARG A 178 -37.26 36.36 -0.40
N ALA A 179 -37.75 35.44 -1.21
CA ALA A 179 -37.17 34.09 -1.36
C ALA A 179 -35.76 34.12 -1.98
N MET A 180 -35.48 35.05 -2.91
CA MET A 180 -34.15 35.22 -3.52
C MET A 180 -33.14 35.90 -2.60
N SER A 181 -33.58 36.56 -1.52
CA SER A 181 -32.70 37.26 -0.57
C SER A 181 -32.23 36.37 0.59
N VAL A 182 -32.61 35.11 0.64
CA VAL A 182 -32.17 34.09 1.62
C VAL A 182 -30.95 33.32 1.14
#